data_5a90ead88175c3df15bae6939277e3ad
#
_entry.id   5a90ead88175c3df15bae6939277e3ad
#
_cell.length_a   1.000
_cell.length_b   1.000
_cell.length_c   1.000
_cell.angle_alpha   90.00
_cell.angle_beta   90.00
_cell.angle_gamma   90.00
#
_symmetry.space_group_name_H-M   'P 1'
#
loop_
_entity.id
_entity.type
_entity.pdbx_description
1 polymer ?
#
loop_
_entity_poly.entity_id
_entity_poly.type
_entity_poly.pdbx_seq_one_letter_code
_entity_poly.pdbx_strand_id
1 'polypeptide(L)'
;MKKFTLEVTALSPLHLGAGKADVVIDAEVVHDEYGMPYFPAKRLKGLLYESALELAEISDEALFTEAELKELFGQGQQDGAGFTLENLYLPHYEELRDGWSYLHKKYNGLFREQDVLDSYTDIRFQTMLDKETGTAADGSLHNMRMVDAGTVFTGELELIADDKKSLRILELALKNLRYAGAKRNRGCGHIQCIL
;
A
#
# COMPACT_ATOMS: atom_id res chain seq x y z
N MET A 1 -14.27 -15.54 15.27
CA MET A 1 -13.60 -14.76 14.22
C MET A 1 -14.29 -13.41 14.14
N LYS A 2 -13.58 -12.34 14.20
CA LYS A 2 -14.14 -10.99 14.24
C LYS A 2 -13.60 -10.21 13.04
N LYS A 3 -14.50 -9.63 12.25
CA LYS A 3 -14.18 -8.92 11.02
C LYS A 3 -14.20 -7.42 11.27
N PHE A 4 -13.25 -6.73 10.67
CA PHE A 4 -13.09 -5.30 10.71
C PHE A 4 -12.88 -4.77 9.28
N THR A 5 -13.38 -3.59 9.01
CA THR A 5 -13.05 -2.86 7.79
C THR A 5 -11.82 -2.00 8.06
N LEU A 6 -10.75 -2.28 7.33
CA LEU A 6 -9.53 -1.48 7.37
C LEU A 6 -9.55 -0.48 6.22
N GLU A 7 -9.33 0.78 6.56
CA GLU A 7 -9.18 1.87 5.62
C GLU A 7 -7.76 2.43 5.67
N VAL A 8 -7.16 2.64 4.50
CA VAL A 8 -5.86 3.30 4.34
C VAL A 8 -6.03 4.46 3.36
N THR A 9 -5.83 5.67 3.85
CA THR A 9 -5.88 6.90 3.05
C THR A 9 -4.48 7.38 2.72
N ALA A 10 -4.18 7.63 1.45
CA ALA A 10 -2.95 8.26 1.00
C ALA A 10 -3.02 9.78 1.28
N LEU A 11 -2.29 10.25 2.28
CA LEU A 11 -2.22 11.69 2.62
C LEU A 11 -1.23 12.46 1.74
N SER A 12 -0.32 11.75 1.08
CA SER A 12 0.59 12.29 0.07
C SER A 12 0.73 11.27 -1.06
N PRO A 13 1.27 11.65 -2.23
CA PRO A 13 1.44 10.74 -3.34
C PRO A 13 2.14 9.45 -2.92
N LEU A 14 1.58 8.30 -3.32
CA LEU A 14 1.97 6.99 -2.83
C LEU A 14 2.46 6.10 -3.98
N HIS A 15 3.71 5.60 -3.89
CA HIS A 15 4.23 4.62 -4.84
C HIS A 15 4.23 3.21 -4.23
N LEU A 16 3.26 2.42 -4.62
CA LEU A 16 3.20 0.98 -4.35
C LEU A 16 3.73 0.24 -5.59
N GLY A 17 5.05 0.17 -5.75
CA GLY A 17 5.68 -0.30 -6.98
C GLY A 17 5.27 -1.72 -7.38
N ALA A 18 4.97 -1.96 -8.65
CA ALA A 18 4.62 -3.27 -9.19
C ALA A 18 5.85 -4.21 -9.33
N GLY A 19 7.06 -3.67 -9.18
CA GLY A 19 8.29 -4.41 -9.46
C GLY A 19 8.52 -4.64 -10.97
N LYS A 20 7.78 -3.93 -11.81
CA LYS A 20 7.89 -3.95 -13.27
C LYS A 20 8.15 -2.54 -13.76
N ALA A 21 8.94 -2.40 -14.81
CA ALA A 21 9.06 -1.21 -15.64
C ALA A 21 8.21 -1.43 -16.89
N ASP A 22 7.55 -0.40 -17.37
CA ASP A 22 6.92 -0.39 -18.70
C ASP A 22 7.86 0.29 -19.70
N VAL A 23 7.50 0.27 -20.99
CA VAL A 23 8.29 0.91 -22.07
C VAL A 23 8.44 2.42 -21.82
N VAL A 24 7.48 3.04 -21.16
CA VAL A 24 7.41 4.51 -20.95
C VAL A 24 7.64 4.89 -19.47
N ILE A 25 7.35 4.00 -18.53
CA ILE A 25 7.41 4.26 -17.08
C ILE A 25 8.48 3.38 -16.45
N ASP A 26 9.50 3.99 -15.85
CA ASP A 26 10.61 3.27 -15.19
C ASP A 26 10.15 2.53 -13.92
N ALA A 27 9.16 3.07 -13.23
CA ALA A 27 8.59 2.44 -12.02
C ALA A 27 7.07 2.57 -11.99
N GLU A 28 6.39 1.44 -12.20
CA GLU A 28 4.94 1.36 -12.24
C GLU A 28 4.35 0.99 -10.86
N VAL A 29 3.11 1.40 -10.59
CA VAL A 29 2.36 1.03 -9.39
C VAL A 29 1.59 -0.27 -9.59
N VAL A 30 1.26 -0.94 -8.48
CA VAL A 30 0.40 -2.13 -8.51
C VAL A 30 -1.02 -1.71 -8.84
N HIS A 31 -1.62 -2.36 -9.83
CA HIS A 31 -3.01 -2.20 -10.24
C HIS A 31 -3.59 -3.56 -10.68
N ASP A 32 -4.89 -3.64 -10.82
CA ASP A 32 -5.58 -4.81 -11.33
C ASP A 32 -5.62 -4.85 -12.88
N GLU A 33 -6.34 -5.80 -13.44
CA GLU A 33 -6.51 -5.98 -14.89
C GLU A 33 -7.26 -4.85 -15.58
N TYR A 34 -7.94 -3.98 -14.85
CA TYR A 34 -8.66 -2.80 -15.36
C TYR A 34 -7.92 -1.49 -15.15
N GLY A 35 -6.75 -1.49 -14.50
CA GLY A 35 -5.95 -0.31 -14.19
C GLY A 35 -6.31 0.35 -12.85
N MET A 36 -7.13 -0.27 -12.01
CA MET A 36 -7.44 0.25 -10.69
C MET A 36 -6.31 -0.07 -9.70
N PRO A 37 -5.68 0.94 -9.07
CA PRO A 37 -4.64 0.69 -8.08
C PRO A 37 -5.21 0.03 -6.83
N TYR A 38 -4.41 -0.81 -6.18
CA TYR A 38 -4.77 -1.43 -4.91
C TYR A 38 -3.58 -1.51 -3.97
N PHE A 39 -3.87 -1.68 -2.68
CA PHE A 39 -2.84 -1.88 -1.65
C PHE A 39 -2.69 -3.37 -1.35
N PRO A 40 -1.55 -4.01 -1.70
CA PRO A 40 -1.37 -5.44 -1.48
C PRO A 40 -1.32 -5.81 0.00
N ALA A 41 -2.13 -6.79 0.41
CA ALA A 41 -2.20 -7.31 1.77
C ALA A 41 -0.83 -7.71 2.34
N LYS A 42 -0.04 -8.41 1.53
CA LYS A 42 1.31 -8.86 1.94
C LYS A 42 2.23 -7.69 2.33
N ARG A 43 2.16 -6.57 1.58
CA ARG A 43 2.95 -5.38 1.91
C ARG A 43 2.46 -4.71 3.17
N LEU A 44 1.15 -4.54 3.28
CA LEU A 44 0.56 -3.91 4.46
C LEU A 44 0.84 -4.73 5.71
N LYS A 45 0.72 -6.06 5.63
CA LYS A 45 1.08 -6.96 6.74
C LYS A 45 2.54 -6.80 7.17
N GLY A 46 3.48 -6.68 6.21
CA GLY A 46 4.90 -6.43 6.51
C GLY A 46 5.12 -5.07 7.19
N LEU A 47 4.47 -4.01 6.70
CA LEU A 47 4.55 -2.68 7.29
C LEU A 47 3.94 -2.62 8.70
N LEU A 48 2.85 -3.35 8.94
CA LEU A 48 2.25 -3.46 10.27
C LEU A 48 3.16 -4.20 11.24
N TYR A 49 3.85 -5.25 10.78
CA TYR A 49 4.84 -5.96 11.59
C TYR A 49 6.01 -5.05 11.97
N GLU A 50 6.59 -4.33 10.98
CA GLU A 50 7.66 -3.35 11.22
C GLU A 50 7.22 -2.28 12.22
N SER A 51 6.01 -1.72 12.05
CA SER A 51 5.43 -0.72 12.93
C SER A 51 5.20 -1.24 14.36
N ALA A 52 4.74 -2.49 14.51
CA ALA A 52 4.58 -3.13 15.81
C ALA A 52 5.94 -3.40 16.49
N LEU A 53 6.92 -3.85 15.71
CA LEU A 53 8.28 -4.10 16.21
C LEU A 53 8.92 -2.81 16.73
N GLU A 54 8.80 -1.70 15.99
CA GLU A 54 9.25 -0.38 16.43
C GLU A 54 8.63 0.03 17.77
N LEU A 55 7.32 -0.22 17.97
CA LEU A 55 6.66 0.07 19.25
C LEU A 55 7.15 -0.83 20.39
N ALA A 56 7.42 -2.11 20.12
CA ALA A 56 7.99 -3.02 21.11
C ALA A 56 9.38 -2.55 21.55
N GLU A 57 10.24 -2.18 20.61
CA GLU A 57 11.58 -1.66 20.87
C GLU A 57 11.55 -0.34 21.66
N ILE A 58 10.74 0.63 21.25
CA ILE A 58 10.63 1.94 21.92
C ILE A 58 10.08 1.80 23.36
N SER A 59 9.18 0.83 23.57
CA SER A 59 8.58 0.58 24.88
C SER A 59 9.41 -0.35 25.78
N ASP A 60 10.57 -0.82 25.34
CA ASP A 60 11.37 -1.86 26.02
C ASP A 60 10.50 -3.08 26.37
N GLU A 61 9.72 -3.54 25.37
CA GLU A 61 8.74 -4.62 25.46
C GLU A 61 7.62 -4.45 26.53
N ALA A 62 7.46 -3.24 27.07
CA ALA A 62 6.42 -2.99 28.08
C ALA A 62 4.99 -3.07 27.54
N LEU A 63 4.79 -2.83 26.22
CA LEU A 63 3.49 -2.93 25.57
C LEU A 63 3.17 -4.36 25.12
N PHE A 64 4.12 -5.01 24.45
CA PHE A 64 4.08 -6.38 23.97
C PHE A 64 5.48 -6.84 23.55
N THR A 65 5.71 -8.13 23.57
CA THR A 65 7.00 -8.74 23.30
C THR A 65 7.15 -9.13 21.82
N GLU A 66 8.39 -9.29 21.36
CA GLU A 66 8.66 -9.82 20.01
C GLU A 66 8.07 -11.22 19.80
N ALA A 67 8.02 -12.06 20.86
CA ALA A 67 7.41 -13.39 20.78
C ALA A 67 5.91 -13.31 20.46
N GLU A 68 5.19 -12.38 21.06
CA GLU A 68 3.75 -12.14 20.81
C GLU A 68 3.51 -11.59 19.39
N LEU A 69 4.44 -10.77 18.88
CA LEU A 69 4.37 -10.32 17.49
C LEU A 69 4.57 -11.49 16.51
N LYS A 70 5.52 -12.38 16.78
CA LYS A 70 5.73 -13.58 15.94
C LYS A 70 4.53 -14.53 15.95
N GLU A 71 3.85 -14.66 17.09
CA GLU A 71 2.61 -15.43 17.18
C GLU A 71 1.48 -14.78 16.37
N LEU A 72 1.27 -13.47 16.52
CA LEU A 72 0.20 -12.73 15.84
C LEU A 72 0.41 -12.63 14.33
N PHE A 73 1.62 -12.32 13.87
CA PHE A 73 1.93 -12.10 12.44
C PHE A 73 2.35 -13.39 11.71
N GLY A 74 2.64 -14.47 12.44
CA GLY A 74 3.19 -15.72 11.91
C GLY A 74 4.72 -15.68 11.75
N GLN A 75 5.36 -16.85 11.83
CA GLN A 75 6.79 -17.00 11.60
C GLN A 75 7.05 -17.47 10.15
N GLY A 76 7.58 -16.58 9.32
CA GLY A 76 8.06 -16.95 7.99
C GLY A 76 6.98 -17.49 7.04
N GLN A 77 7.15 -18.71 6.55
CA GLN A 77 6.24 -19.38 5.61
C GLN A 77 5.06 -20.11 6.28
N GLN A 78 4.94 -20.07 7.60
CA GLN A 78 3.82 -20.74 8.29
C GLN A 78 2.56 -19.89 8.16
N ASP A 79 1.58 -20.43 7.45
CA ASP A 79 0.18 -20.00 7.47
C ASP A 79 -0.39 -20.26 8.87
N GLY A 80 -0.42 -19.28 9.72
CA GLY A 80 -0.84 -19.43 11.11
C GLY A 80 -0.82 -18.12 11.87
N ALA A 81 -0.95 -17.03 11.14
CA ALA A 81 -1.10 -15.73 11.77
C ALA A 81 -2.42 -15.65 12.57
N GLY A 82 -2.41 -14.90 13.66
CA GLY A 82 -3.60 -14.64 14.45
C GLY A 82 -4.65 -13.78 13.73
N PHE A 83 -4.37 -13.30 12.53
CA PHE A 83 -5.29 -12.56 11.66
C PHE A 83 -5.03 -12.81 10.18
N THR A 84 -6.06 -12.60 9.36
CA THR A 84 -5.97 -12.52 7.90
C THR A 84 -6.23 -11.10 7.44
N LEU A 85 -5.61 -10.74 6.33
CA LEU A 85 -5.74 -9.43 5.70
C LEU A 85 -5.91 -9.65 4.20
N GLU A 86 -6.94 -9.05 3.62
CA GLU A 86 -7.16 -9.03 2.19
C GLU A 86 -6.43 -7.84 1.54
N ASN A 87 -6.29 -7.86 0.21
CA ASN A 87 -5.87 -6.67 -0.51
C ASN A 87 -6.89 -5.55 -0.27
N LEU A 88 -6.40 -4.32 -0.12
CA LEU A 88 -7.29 -3.20 0.01
C LEU A 88 -7.49 -2.57 -1.37
N TYR A 89 -8.74 -2.41 -1.75
CA TYR A 89 -9.16 -1.86 -3.04
C TYR A 89 -9.78 -0.47 -2.88
N LEU A 90 -10.06 0.19 -3.99
CA LEU A 90 -10.81 1.44 -4.00
C LEU A 90 -12.22 1.23 -3.41
N PRO A 91 -12.82 2.24 -2.79
CA PRO A 91 -14.22 2.13 -2.34
C PRO A 91 -15.15 1.75 -3.50
N HIS A 92 -16.13 0.89 -3.23
CA HIS A 92 -17.06 0.35 -4.25
C HIS A 92 -16.37 -0.44 -5.37
N TYR A 93 -15.25 -1.10 -5.06
CA TYR A 93 -14.43 -1.81 -6.04
C TYR A 93 -15.23 -2.81 -6.90
N GLU A 94 -16.12 -3.61 -6.32
CA GLU A 94 -16.92 -4.59 -7.06
C GLU A 94 -17.81 -3.92 -8.13
N GLU A 95 -18.46 -2.81 -7.78
CA GLU A 95 -19.29 -2.04 -8.70
C GLU A 95 -18.45 -1.41 -9.83
N LEU A 96 -17.29 -0.84 -9.46
CA LEU A 96 -16.35 -0.28 -10.43
C LEU A 96 -15.82 -1.36 -11.39
N ARG A 97 -15.40 -2.50 -10.86
CA ARG A 97 -14.91 -3.64 -11.64
C ARG A 97 -15.95 -4.14 -12.63
N ASP A 98 -17.19 -4.34 -12.17
CA ASP A 98 -18.27 -4.80 -13.03
C ASP A 98 -18.62 -3.76 -14.12
N GLY A 99 -18.59 -2.48 -13.77
CA GLY A 99 -18.75 -1.36 -14.70
C GLY A 99 -17.66 -1.36 -15.78
N TRP A 100 -16.38 -1.45 -15.39
CA TRP A 100 -15.25 -1.50 -16.31
C TRP A 100 -15.26 -2.76 -17.18
N SER A 101 -15.59 -3.91 -16.61
CA SER A 101 -15.78 -5.16 -17.38
C SER A 101 -16.85 -5.02 -18.46
N TYR A 102 -17.98 -4.40 -18.13
CA TYR A 102 -19.03 -4.12 -19.09
C TYR A 102 -18.58 -3.17 -20.22
N LEU A 103 -17.95 -2.05 -19.86
CA LEU A 103 -17.46 -1.05 -20.81
C LEU A 103 -16.38 -1.63 -21.74
N HIS A 104 -15.45 -2.38 -21.20
CA HIS A 104 -14.39 -3.02 -21.96
C HIS A 104 -14.94 -4.03 -22.98
N LYS A 105 -15.94 -4.82 -22.59
CA LYS A 105 -16.62 -5.78 -23.51
C LYS A 105 -17.45 -5.09 -24.59
N LYS A 106 -18.17 -4.03 -24.21
CA LYS A 106 -19.09 -3.33 -25.12
C LYS A 106 -18.38 -2.39 -26.09
N TYR A 107 -17.32 -1.77 -25.66
CA TYR A 107 -16.58 -0.75 -26.41
C TYR A 107 -15.10 -1.14 -26.53
N ASN A 108 -14.84 -2.32 -27.11
CA ASN A 108 -13.50 -2.87 -27.26
C ASN A 108 -12.55 -1.86 -27.93
N GLY A 109 -11.42 -1.59 -27.28
CA GLY A 109 -10.38 -0.67 -27.75
C GLY A 109 -10.62 0.82 -27.45
N LEU A 110 -11.78 1.22 -26.89
CA LEU A 110 -12.06 2.60 -26.50
C LEU A 110 -11.63 2.89 -25.06
N PHE A 111 -11.79 1.91 -24.16
CA PHE A 111 -11.39 2.00 -22.76
C PHE A 111 -10.19 1.09 -22.52
N ARG A 112 -9.04 1.68 -22.22
CA ARG A 112 -7.79 0.96 -21.95
C ARG A 112 -7.51 1.00 -20.45
N GLU A 113 -6.85 -0.04 -19.96
CA GLU A 113 -6.34 -0.14 -18.61
C GLU A 113 -5.56 1.13 -18.18
N GLN A 114 -4.73 1.65 -19.11
CA GLN A 114 -3.94 2.86 -18.88
C GLN A 114 -4.81 4.10 -18.61
N ASP A 115 -5.91 4.27 -19.31
CA ASP A 115 -6.81 5.42 -19.15
C ASP A 115 -7.48 5.41 -17.77
N VAL A 116 -7.77 4.21 -17.24
CA VAL A 116 -8.28 4.03 -15.87
C VAL A 116 -7.19 4.34 -14.85
N LEU A 117 -6.00 3.79 -15.05
CA LEU A 117 -4.86 4.01 -14.16
C LEU A 117 -4.48 5.50 -14.07
N ASP A 118 -4.49 6.21 -15.21
CA ASP A 118 -4.21 7.65 -15.27
C ASP A 118 -5.24 8.50 -14.51
N SER A 119 -6.46 7.99 -14.27
CA SER A 119 -7.48 8.70 -13.47
C SER A 119 -7.25 8.64 -11.96
N TYR A 120 -6.35 7.77 -11.49
CA TYR A 120 -6.01 7.59 -10.07
C TYR A 120 -4.55 7.92 -9.75
N THR A 121 -3.76 8.26 -10.78
CA THR A 121 -2.30 8.35 -10.65
C THR A 121 -1.72 9.51 -11.46
N ASP A 122 -0.58 10.02 -11.00
CA ASP A 122 0.22 11.00 -11.72
C ASP A 122 1.65 10.50 -11.94
N ILE A 123 2.30 10.95 -13.03
CA ILE A 123 3.68 10.59 -13.37
C ILE A 123 4.62 11.67 -12.86
N ARG A 124 5.54 11.30 -11.97
CA ARG A 124 6.56 12.19 -11.46
C ARG A 124 7.90 11.95 -12.13
N PHE A 125 8.46 13.00 -12.68
CA PHE A 125 9.80 13.02 -13.25
C PHE A 125 10.81 13.44 -12.18
N GLN A 126 11.93 12.77 -12.13
CA GLN A 126 13.04 13.06 -11.22
C GLN A 126 14.35 13.01 -11.99
N THR A 127 15.29 13.88 -11.59
CA THR A 127 16.65 13.89 -12.12
C THR A 127 17.64 14.03 -10.98
N MET A 128 18.86 13.59 -11.17
CA MET A 128 19.97 13.84 -10.26
C MET A 128 20.66 15.13 -10.69
N LEU A 129 20.91 16.02 -9.75
CA LEU A 129 21.71 17.21 -9.98
C LEU A 129 23.20 16.87 -9.83
N ASP A 130 23.98 17.23 -10.82
CA ASP A 130 25.43 17.26 -10.69
C ASP A 130 25.83 18.36 -9.70
N LYS A 131 26.61 17.98 -8.68
CA LYS A 131 26.99 18.91 -7.61
C LYS A 131 27.97 19.97 -8.00
N GLU A 132 28.76 19.72 -9.04
CA GLU A 132 29.81 20.66 -9.52
C GLU A 132 29.21 21.69 -10.47
N THR A 133 28.36 21.26 -11.39
CA THR A 133 27.76 22.11 -12.40
C THR A 133 26.40 22.70 -12.00
N GLY A 134 25.72 22.11 -11.04
CA GLY A 134 24.35 22.48 -10.65
C GLY A 134 23.29 22.13 -11.71
N THR A 135 23.69 21.42 -12.78
CA THR A 135 22.79 20.99 -13.86
C THR A 135 22.32 19.55 -13.66
N ALA A 136 21.31 19.13 -14.43
CA ALA A 136 20.90 17.74 -14.45
C ALA A 136 22.01 16.84 -15.00
N ALA A 137 22.34 15.76 -14.29
CA ALA A 137 23.31 14.79 -14.76
C ALA A 137 22.75 14.03 -15.98
N ASP A 138 23.57 13.81 -17.00
CA ASP A 138 23.17 13.10 -18.21
C ASP A 138 22.67 11.68 -17.89
N GLY A 139 21.56 11.29 -18.51
CA GLY A 139 20.96 9.97 -18.31
C GLY A 139 20.31 9.73 -16.94
N SER A 140 20.21 10.77 -16.10
CA SER A 140 19.63 10.65 -14.75
C SER A 140 18.11 10.87 -14.69
N LEU A 141 17.49 11.27 -15.79
CA LEU A 141 16.04 11.45 -15.86
C LEU A 141 15.37 10.09 -15.74
N HIS A 142 14.56 9.94 -14.71
CA HIS A 142 13.70 8.78 -14.54
C HIS A 142 12.32 9.22 -14.10
N ASN A 143 11.34 8.42 -14.41
CA ASN A 143 9.96 8.68 -14.07
C ASN A 143 9.38 7.56 -13.21
N MET A 144 8.39 7.91 -12.44
CA MET A 144 7.65 6.93 -11.64
C MET A 144 6.19 7.36 -11.51
N ARG A 145 5.32 6.39 -11.59
CA ARG A 145 3.89 6.59 -11.35
C ARG A 145 3.62 6.63 -9.85
N MET A 146 2.74 7.50 -9.43
CA MET A 146 2.33 7.68 -8.04
C MET A 146 0.81 7.66 -7.96
N VAL A 147 0.26 6.93 -7.02
CA VAL A 147 -1.15 7.06 -6.66
C VAL A 147 -1.38 8.43 -6.04
N ASP A 148 -2.47 9.09 -6.41
CA ASP A 148 -2.79 10.45 -5.98
C ASP A 148 -3.07 10.54 -4.49
N ALA A 149 -2.69 11.67 -3.90
CA ALA A 149 -3.08 12.00 -2.54
C ALA A 149 -4.61 12.12 -2.44
N GLY A 150 -5.17 11.63 -1.34
CA GLY A 150 -6.61 11.55 -1.12
C GLY A 150 -7.22 10.20 -1.55
N THR A 151 -6.47 9.35 -2.26
CA THR A 151 -6.95 8.00 -2.59
C THR A 151 -7.14 7.18 -1.31
N VAL A 152 -8.31 6.56 -1.22
CA VAL A 152 -8.70 5.68 -0.11
C VAL A 152 -8.70 4.23 -0.60
N PHE A 153 -8.13 3.34 0.20
CA PHE A 153 -8.16 1.90 -0.01
C PHE A 153 -8.88 1.23 1.15
N THR A 154 -9.81 0.35 0.87
CA THR A 154 -10.59 -0.40 1.86
C THR A 154 -10.46 -1.89 1.68
N GLY A 155 -10.44 -2.64 2.76
CA GLY A 155 -10.40 -4.10 2.74
C GLY A 155 -10.78 -4.70 4.07
N GLU A 156 -10.88 -6.03 4.11
CA GLU A 156 -11.26 -6.76 5.32
C GLU A 156 -10.01 -7.24 6.08
N LEU A 157 -10.03 -7.02 7.39
CA LEU A 157 -9.11 -7.63 8.35
C LEU A 157 -9.94 -8.55 9.24
N GLU A 158 -9.60 -9.83 9.26
CA GLU A 158 -10.27 -10.81 10.09
C GLU A 158 -9.35 -11.33 11.19
N LEU A 159 -9.73 -11.10 12.44
CA LEU A 159 -9.04 -11.62 13.62
C LEU A 159 -9.49 -13.06 13.88
N ILE A 160 -8.56 -14.01 13.86
CA ILE A 160 -8.85 -15.45 14.00
C ILE A 160 -9.17 -15.78 15.46
N ALA A 161 -8.36 -15.27 16.39
CA ALA A 161 -8.62 -15.39 17.81
C ALA A 161 -9.36 -14.14 18.30
N ASP A 162 -10.49 -14.31 19.00
CA ASP A 162 -11.17 -13.18 19.67
C ASP A 162 -10.40 -12.79 20.95
N ASP A 163 -9.18 -12.33 20.76
CA ASP A 163 -8.25 -11.93 21.78
C ASP A 163 -8.07 -10.41 21.79
N LYS A 164 -8.39 -9.79 22.90
CA LYS A 164 -8.28 -8.35 23.11
C LYS A 164 -6.83 -7.86 22.96
N LYS A 165 -5.85 -8.71 23.25
CA LYS A 165 -4.43 -8.37 23.17
C LYS A 165 -3.99 -8.25 21.72
N SER A 166 -4.32 -9.22 20.88
CA SER A 166 -4.05 -9.20 19.45
C SER A 166 -4.68 -8.00 18.75
N LEU A 167 -5.94 -7.68 19.09
CA LEU A 167 -6.61 -6.48 18.58
C LEU A 167 -5.88 -5.21 18.99
N ARG A 168 -5.45 -5.10 20.26
CA ARG A 168 -4.71 -3.93 20.75
C ARG A 168 -3.36 -3.77 20.05
N ILE A 169 -2.63 -4.86 19.80
CA ILE A 169 -1.38 -4.82 19.03
C ILE A 169 -1.64 -4.24 17.64
N LEU A 170 -2.66 -4.75 16.93
CA LEU A 170 -3.02 -4.28 15.59
C LEU A 170 -3.44 -2.81 15.59
N GLU A 171 -4.27 -2.37 16.54
CA GLU A 171 -4.68 -0.97 16.67
C GLU A 171 -3.50 -0.04 16.91
N LEU A 172 -2.55 -0.43 17.76
CA LEU A 172 -1.36 0.37 18.03
C LEU A 172 -0.43 0.42 16.82
N ALA A 173 -0.21 -0.72 16.16
CA ALA A 173 0.59 -0.80 14.94
C ALA A 173 0.00 0.05 13.81
N LEU A 174 -1.32 0.01 13.60
CA LEU A 174 -2.04 0.83 12.62
C LEU A 174 -1.91 2.33 12.92
N LYS A 175 -2.03 2.73 14.18
CA LYS A 175 -1.87 4.13 14.60
C LYS A 175 -0.44 4.66 14.44
N ASN A 176 0.55 3.79 14.64
CA ASN A 176 1.97 4.14 14.48
C ASN A 176 2.39 4.13 13.01
N LEU A 177 1.75 3.34 12.15
CA LEU A 177 2.07 3.24 10.73
C LEU A 177 1.68 4.52 9.98
N ARG A 178 2.67 5.35 9.64
CA ARG A 178 2.47 6.65 8.98
C ARG A 178 2.97 6.68 7.55
N TYR A 179 3.80 5.74 7.15
CA TYR A 179 4.44 5.76 5.82
C TYR A 179 4.42 4.40 5.16
N ALA A 180 4.11 4.40 3.86
CA ALA A 180 4.16 3.22 3.01
C ALA A 180 4.81 3.53 1.65
N GLY A 181 5.20 2.51 0.92
CA GLY A 181 5.74 2.62 -0.43
C GLY A 181 7.16 3.20 -0.49
N ALA A 182 7.54 3.67 -1.67
CA ALA A 182 8.87 4.22 -1.93
C ALA A 182 8.96 5.73 -1.69
N LYS A 183 10.19 6.26 -1.59
CA LYS A 183 10.49 7.70 -1.45
C LYS A 183 9.89 8.37 -0.21
N ARG A 184 9.70 7.61 0.88
CA ARG A 184 9.13 8.08 2.17
C ARG A 184 9.85 9.32 2.74
N ASN A 185 11.14 9.45 2.52
CA ASN A 185 11.97 10.59 2.97
C ASN A 185 11.97 11.79 1.99
N ARG A 186 11.13 11.76 0.93
CA ARG A 186 11.04 12.79 -0.10
C ARG A 186 9.62 13.33 -0.28
N GLY A 187 8.83 13.34 0.82
CA GLY A 187 7.46 13.87 0.85
C GLY A 187 6.42 12.95 0.22
N CYS A 188 6.73 11.67 0.03
CA CYS A 188 5.81 10.67 -0.52
C CYS A 188 5.47 9.61 0.53
N GLY A 189 4.36 8.91 0.30
CA GLY A 189 3.99 7.73 1.07
C GLY A 189 3.43 7.99 2.46
N HIS A 190 3.08 9.24 2.81
CA HIS A 190 2.38 9.50 4.06
C HIS A 190 0.95 8.95 3.97
N ILE A 191 0.59 8.10 4.92
CA ILE A 191 -0.71 7.42 4.97
C ILE A 191 -1.36 7.58 6.34
N GLN A 192 -2.67 7.35 6.38
CA GLN A 192 -3.45 7.20 7.60
C GLN A 192 -4.19 5.87 7.54
N CYS A 193 -4.13 5.09 8.63
CA CYS A 193 -4.85 3.83 8.77
C CYS A 193 -5.95 3.97 9.82
N ILE A 194 -7.15 3.44 9.52
CA ILE A 194 -8.32 3.40 10.42
C ILE A 194 -8.91 1.99 10.37
N LEU A 195 -9.23 1.46 11.56
CA LEU A 195 -9.86 0.15 11.73
C LEU A 195 -11.27 0.31 12.29
#